data_e940eeea7e2accf1bf5e215ab7b06cc2
#
_entry.id   e940eeea7e2accf1bf5e215ab7b06cc2
#
_cell.length_a   1.000
_cell.length_b   1.000
_cell.length_c   1.000
_cell.angle_alpha   90.00
_cell.angle_beta   90.00
_cell.angle_gamma   90.00
#
_symmetry.space_group_name_H-M   'P 1'
#
loop_
_entity.id
_entity.type
_entity.pdbx_description
1 polymer ?
#
loop_
_entity_poly.entity_id
_entity_poly.type
_entity_poly.pdbx_seq_one_letter_code
_entity_poly.pdbx_strand_id
1 'polypeptide(L)'
;GSAVHAREAFRLLWGAELETSYLQCPVPEGASSPLEHNCSGKHAAFLATCRQLHWPLESYLQIDHPVQQEVLKRIGELLAIPAAELISAPDDCGAPTLQLQLAQMALTFAHLGAGTHADLEQLSRAMLAHPDLVAGEGRFDTELMRSGHGQVISKGGAEGIQCLSRVGEGMGVAIKVEDGASRAKHAVALHLLQKLEWLTPMSLEELDQRFLRPAPHLRLEVLGEMR
;
A
#
# COMPACT_ATOMS: atom_id res chain seq x y z
N GLY A 1 -6.45 7.14 10.62
CA GLY A 1 -5.43 7.99 9.99
C GLY A 1 -4.99 9.12 10.90
N SER A 2 -3.85 9.74 10.61
CA SER A 2 -3.44 10.96 11.32
C SER A 2 -4.20 12.18 10.79
N ALA A 3 -4.15 13.31 11.52
CA ALA A 3 -4.76 14.58 11.08
C ALA A 3 -4.26 15.03 9.68
N VAL A 4 -3.03 14.70 9.31
CA VAL A 4 -2.50 14.99 7.97
C VAL A 4 -3.24 14.19 6.91
N HIS A 5 -3.42 12.89 7.10
CA HIS A 5 -4.15 12.03 6.16
C HIS A 5 -5.62 12.47 6.01
N ALA A 6 -6.29 12.78 7.14
CA ALA A 6 -7.67 13.26 7.12
C ALA A 6 -7.80 14.58 6.33
N ARG A 7 -6.85 15.50 6.52
CA ARG A 7 -6.81 16.77 5.77
C ARG A 7 -6.60 16.54 4.28
N GLU A 8 -5.69 15.67 3.87
CA GLU A 8 -5.43 15.43 2.46
C GLU A 8 -6.59 14.68 1.78
N ALA A 9 -7.23 13.72 2.46
CA ALA A 9 -8.47 13.09 1.98
C ALA A 9 -9.60 14.12 1.83
N PHE A 10 -9.76 15.04 2.79
CA PHE A 10 -10.71 16.15 2.68
C PHE A 10 -10.40 17.07 1.49
N ARG A 11 -9.13 17.44 1.29
CA ARG A 11 -8.73 18.28 0.15
C ARG A 11 -9.05 17.64 -1.19
N LEU A 12 -8.86 16.32 -1.30
CA LEU A 12 -9.21 15.57 -2.51
C LEU A 12 -10.72 15.62 -2.78
N LEU A 13 -11.55 15.40 -1.76
CA LEU A 13 -13.01 15.51 -1.88
C LEU A 13 -13.43 16.94 -2.24
N TRP A 14 -12.88 17.94 -1.55
CA TRP A 14 -13.16 19.34 -1.81
C TRP A 14 -12.80 19.75 -3.25
N GLY A 15 -11.65 19.32 -3.75
CA GLY A 15 -11.23 19.54 -5.14
C GLY A 15 -12.14 18.87 -6.16
N ALA A 16 -12.83 17.81 -5.77
CA ALA A 16 -13.85 17.12 -6.58
C ALA A 16 -15.27 17.67 -6.36
N GLU A 17 -15.45 18.73 -5.58
CA GLU A 17 -16.76 19.29 -5.18
C GLU A 17 -17.66 18.26 -4.48
N LEU A 18 -17.08 17.47 -3.58
CA LEU A 18 -17.79 16.42 -2.82
C LEU A 18 -17.73 16.69 -1.32
N GLU A 19 -18.80 16.34 -0.64
CA GLU A 19 -18.88 16.37 0.82
C GLU A 19 -18.35 15.08 1.43
N THR A 20 -17.90 15.17 2.70
CA THR A 20 -17.43 14.01 3.48
C THR A 20 -18.52 12.97 3.73
N SER A 21 -19.79 13.34 3.64
CA SER A 21 -20.96 12.45 3.74
C SER A 21 -21.00 11.36 2.67
N TYR A 22 -20.30 11.54 1.55
CA TYR A 22 -20.17 10.48 0.52
C TYR A 22 -19.21 9.36 0.92
N LEU A 23 -18.35 9.56 1.93
CA LEU A 23 -17.42 8.51 2.39
C LEU A 23 -18.20 7.39 3.08
N GLN A 24 -18.07 6.17 2.56
CA GLN A 24 -18.74 4.98 3.09
C GLN A 24 -17.81 4.09 3.95
N CYS A 25 -16.53 4.49 4.14
CA CYS A 25 -15.69 3.82 5.13
C CYS A 25 -16.23 4.09 6.55
N PRO A 26 -16.08 3.13 7.49
CA PRO A 26 -16.57 3.30 8.85
C PRO A 26 -15.85 4.43 9.58
N VAL A 27 -16.51 5.02 10.56
CA VAL A 27 -15.87 5.92 11.52
C VAL A 27 -15.10 5.06 12.52
N PRO A 28 -13.77 5.24 12.68
CA PRO A 28 -13.01 4.45 13.64
C PRO A 28 -13.48 4.68 15.08
N GLU A 29 -13.30 3.69 15.94
CA GLU A 29 -13.62 3.83 17.37
C GLU A 29 -12.87 5.04 17.98
N GLY A 30 -13.60 5.89 18.68
CA GLY A 30 -13.07 7.12 19.28
C GLY A 30 -12.81 8.27 18.30
N ALA A 31 -13.09 8.09 17.01
CA ALA A 31 -13.00 9.15 16.00
C ALA A 31 -14.34 9.86 15.81
N SER A 32 -14.31 11.04 15.20
CA SER A 32 -15.50 11.87 14.94
C SER A 32 -15.91 11.88 13.45
N SER A 33 -15.05 11.33 12.57
CA SER A 33 -15.26 11.41 11.12
C SER A 33 -14.70 10.19 10.38
N PRO A 34 -15.33 9.77 9.27
CA PRO A 34 -14.77 8.75 8.37
C PRO A 34 -13.45 9.19 7.72
N LEU A 35 -13.13 10.49 7.72
CA LEU A 35 -11.83 11.00 7.26
C LEU A 35 -10.66 10.46 8.10
N GLU A 36 -10.90 10.07 9.34
CA GLU A 36 -9.88 9.51 10.24
C GLU A 36 -9.64 8.01 10.01
N HIS A 37 -10.44 7.36 9.16
CA HIS A 37 -10.22 5.98 8.78
C HIS A 37 -8.95 5.83 7.95
N ASN A 38 -8.20 4.72 8.15
CA ASN A 38 -6.97 4.43 7.42
C ASN A 38 -7.18 4.27 5.89
N CYS A 39 -8.40 3.98 5.44
CA CYS A 39 -8.76 3.88 4.03
C CYS A 39 -9.41 5.15 3.46
N SER A 40 -9.56 6.23 4.23
CA SER A 40 -10.25 7.45 3.79
C SER A 40 -9.71 8.02 2.49
N GLY A 41 -8.38 8.02 2.31
CA GLY A 41 -7.72 8.45 1.07
C GLY A 41 -8.11 7.60 -0.15
N LYS A 42 -8.20 6.26 0.01
CA LYS A 42 -8.67 5.35 -1.04
C LYS A 42 -10.12 5.66 -1.44
N HIS A 43 -11.00 5.82 -0.46
CA HIS A 43 -12.40 6.15 -0.71
C HIS A 43 -12.56 7.52 -1.36
N ALA A 44 -11.82 8.54 -0.91
CA ALA A 44 -11.80 9.86 -1.53
C ALA A 44 -11.31 9.80 -3.00
N ALA A 45 -10.32 8.96 -3.29
CA ALA A 45 -9.84 8.76 -4.67
C ALA A 45 -10.88 8.08 -5.56
N PHE A 46 -11.59 7.05 -5.07
CA PHE A 46 -12.70 6.44 -5.82
C PHE A 46 -13.78 7.48 -6.15
N LEU A 47 -14.21 8.24 -5.15
CA LEU A 47 -15.25 9.27 -5.30
C LEU A 47 -14.82 10.39 -6.26
N ALA A 48 -13.59 10.88 -6.15
CA ALA A 48 -13.05 11.89 -7.06
C ALA A 48 -13.01 11.38 -8.51
N THR A 49 -12.62 10.11 -8.70
CA THR A 49 -12.64 9.44 -10.02
C THR A 49 -14.07 9.31 -10.55
N CYS A 50 -15.02 8.88 -9.71
CA CYS A 50 -16.42 8.80 -10.08
C CYS A 50 -16.96 10.17 -10.50
N ARG A 51 -16.65 11.22 -9.75
CA ARG A 51 -17.08 12.60 -10.07
C ARG A 51 -16.51 13.07 -11.42
N GLN A 52 -15.22 12.82 -11.65
CA GLN A 52 -14.56 13.22 -12.89
C GLN A 52 -15.11 12.49 -14.13
N LEU A 53 -15.45 11.20 -13.98
CA LEU A 53 -15.93 10.34 -15.06
C LEU A 53 -17.45 10.26 -15.15
N HIS A 54 -18.18 11.07 -14.36
CA HIS A 54 -19.63 11.10 -14.28
C HIS A 54 -20.25 9.72 -13.95
N TRP A 55 -19.58 8.94 -13.08
CA TRP A 55 -20.09 7.67 -12.56
C TRP A 55 -20.91 7.89 -11.28
N PRO A 56 -21.83 6.97 -10.93
CA PRO A 56 -22.59 7.05 -9.68
C PRO A 56 -21.69 7.17 -8.46
N LEU A 57 -22.14 7.94 -7.44
CA LEU A 57 -21.36 8.13 -6.22
C LEU A 57 -21.79 7.21 -5.08
N GLU A 58 -23.03 6.74 -5.10
CA GLU A 58 -23.65 6.05 -3.97
C GLU A 58 -23.26 4.57 -3.88
N SER A 59 -22.89 3.96 -5.00
CA SER A 59 -22.60 2.52 -5.10
C SER A 59 -21.14 2.18 -5.39
N TYR A 60 -20.22 3.10 -5.17
CA TYR A 60 -18.81 2.93 -5.57
C TYR A 60 -18.08 1.77 -4.88
N LEU A 61 -18.65 1.17 -3.84
CA LEU A 61 -18.12 -0.04 -3.19
C LEU A 61 -18.65 -1.35 -3.81
N GLN A 62 -19.66 -1.30 -4.65
CA GLN A 62 -20.17 -2.51 -5.30
C GLN A 62 -19.15 -3.01 -6.35
N ILE A 63 -18.95 -4.32 -6.40
CA ILE A 63 -17.94 -4.91 -7.28
C ILE A 63 -18.22 -4.64 -8.77
N ASP A 64 -19.49 -4.53 -9.16
CA ASP A 64 -19.94 -4.23 -10.52
C ASP A 64 -19.93 -2.73 -10.86
N HIS A 65 -19.60 -1.87 -9.89
CA HIS A 65 -19.49 -0.43 -10.12
C HIS A 65 -18.32 -0.10 -11.08
N PRO A 66 -18.48 0.87 -12.00
CA PRO A 66 -17.44 1.22 -12.99
C PRO A 66 -16.06 1.47 -12.39
N VAL A 67 -15.95 2.14 -11.23
CA VAL A 67 -14.65 2.39 -10.59
C VAL A 67 -13.98 1.11 -10.11
N GLN A 68 -14.74 0.12 -9.61
CA GLN A 68 -14.18 -1.16 -9.19
C GLN A 68 -13.81 -2.02 -10.40
N GLN A 69 -14.63 -1.99 -11.45
CA GLN A 69 -14.33 -2.66 -12.71
C GLN A 69 -13.06 -2.10 -13.37
N GLU A 70 -12.82 -0.78 -13.29
CA GLU A 70 -11.57 -0.20 -13.78
C GLU A 70 -10.37 -0.67 -12.94
N VAL A 71 -10.49 -0.78 -11.60
CA VAL A 71 -9.44 -1.36 -10.74
C VAL A 71 -9.14 -2.80 -11.14
N LEU A 72 -10.17 -3.65 -11.31
CA LEU A 72 -9.99 -5.04 -11.74
C LEU A 72 -9.31 -5.13 -13.10
N LYS A 73 -9.75 -4.31 -14.04
CA LYS A 73 -9.16 -4.23 -15.38
C LYS A 73 -7.66 -3.86 -15.31
N ARG A 74 -7.29 -2.81 -14.57
CA ARG A 74 -5.89 -2.37 -14.45
C ARG A 74 -5.00 -3.42 -13.79
N ILE A 75 -5.48 -4.06 -12.74
CA ILE A 75 -4.74 -5.16 -12.10
C ILE A 75 -4.64 -6.36 -13.03
N GLY A 76 -5.70 -6.69 -13.75
CA GLY A 76 -5.69 -7.76 -14.76
C GLY A 76 -4.68 -7.50 -15.87
N GLU A 77 -4.60 -6.27 -16.37
CA GLU A 77 -3.61 -5.84 -17.37
C GLU A 77 -2.17 -6.01 -16.85
N LEU A 78 -1.89 -5.58 -15.62
CA LEU A 78 -0.57 -5.71 -14.99
C LEU A 78 -0.15 -7.17 -14.77
N LEU A 79 -1.11 -8.05 -14.47
CA LEU A 79 -0.86 -9.46 -14.17
C LEU A 79 -1.00 -10.37 -15.41
N ALA A 80 -1.42 -9.82 -16.55
CA ALA A 80 -1.82 -10.57 -17.75
C ALA A 80 -2.88 -11.65 -17.45
N ILE A 81 -3.88 -11.31 -16.60
CA ILE A 81 -5.00 -12.16 -16.18
C ILE A 81 -6.30 -11.47 -16.59
N PRO A 82 -7.29 -12.19 -17.16
CA PRO A 82 -8.61 -11.61 -17.37
C PRO A 82 -9.21 -11.07 -16.07
N ALA A 83 -9.76 -9.86 -16.11
CA ALA A 83 -10.34 -9.23 -14.91
C ALA A 83 -11.43 -10.11 -14.24
N ALA A 84 -12.16 -10.89 -15.04
CA ALA A 84 -13.18 -11.82 -14.56
C ALA A 84 -12.64 -13.03 -13.75
N GLU A 85 -11.35 -13.30 -13.83
CA GLU A 85 -10.67 -14.37 -13.06
C GLU A 85 -10.11 -13.86 -11.72
N LEU A 86 -10.12 -12.55 -11.50
CA LEU A 86 -9.68 -11.96 -10.24
C LEU A 86 -10.73 -12.19 -9.15
N ILE A 87 -10.34 -12.90 -8.11
CA ILE A 87 -11.20 -13.17 -6.95
C ILE A 87 -11.15 -11.97 -6.01
N SER A 88 -12.30 -11.46 -5.61
CA SER A 88 -12.43 -10.34 -4.69
C SER A 88 -13.33 -10.68 -3.50
N ALA A 89 -13.09 -9.98 -2.38
CA ALA A 89 -13.93 -9.97 -1.20
C ALA A 89 -13.98 -8.56 -0.63
N PRO A 90 -15.00 -8.19 0.16
CA PRO A 90 -15.02 -6.91 0.84
C PRO A 90 -13.92 -6.85 1.91
N ASP A 91 -13.20 -5.73 1.96
CA ASP A 91 -12.26 -5.37 3.03
C ASP A 91 -13.03 -4.78 4.24
N ASP A 92 -12.39 -4.60 5.37
CA ASP A 92 -12.97 -4.00 6.59
C ASP A 92 -13.59 -2.61 6.34
N CYS A 93 -13.11 -1.90 5.34
CA CYS A 93 -13.68 -0.61 4.92
C CYS A 93 -14.85 -0.72 3.95
N GLY A 94 -15.30 -1.93 3.59
CA GLY A 94 -16.37 -2.19 2.64
C GLY A 94 -15.92 -2.18 1.16
N ALA A 95 -14.73 -1.69 0.83
CA ALA A 95 -14.24 -1.69 -0.54
C ALA A 95 -13.77 -3.11 -0.95
N PRO A 96 -13.94 -3.51 -2.22
CA PRO A 96 -13.36 -4.74 -2.72
C PRO A 96 -11.84 -4.79 -2.53
N THR A 97 -11.34 -5.93 -2.07
CA THR A 97 -9.92 -6.29 -2.05
C THR A 97 -9.71 -7.57 -2.84
N LEU A 98 -8.49 -7.81 -3.32
CA LEU A 98 -8.20 -8.92 -4.23
C LEU A 98 -7.44 -10.04 -3.51
N GLN A 99 -7.80 -11.27 -3.82
CA GLN A 99 -7.01 -12.44 -3.50
C GLN A 99 -5.95 -12.64 -4.58
N LEU A 100 -4.69 -12.43 -4.23
CA LEU A 100 -3.56 -12.57 -5.13
C LEU A 100 -2.56 -13.59 -4.58
N GLN A 101 -1.90 -14.31 -5.47
CA GLN A 101 -0.72 -15.09 -5.11
C GLN A 101 0.44 -14.15 -4.75
N LEU A 102 1.36 -14.61 -3.91
CA LEU A 102 2.51 -13.82 -3.48
C LEU A 102 3.36 -13.32 -4.67
N ALA A 103 3.56 -14.19 -5.67
CA ALA A 103 4.26 -13.82 -6.90
C ALA A 103 3.54 -12.72 -7.70
N GLN A 104 2.21 -12.73 -7.74
CA GLN A 104 1.41 -11.70 -8.40
C GLN A 104 1.54 -10.35 -7.67
N MET A 105 1.54 -10.36 -6.33
CA MET A 105 1.78 -9.15 -5.54
C MET A 105 3.19 -8.59 -5.80
N ALA A 106 4.20 -9.44 -5.83
CA ALA A 106 5.57 -9.03 -6.15
C ALA A 106 5.65 -8.44 -7.56
N LEU A 107 4.96 -9.05 -8.54
CA LEU A 107 4.91 -8.56 -9.92
C LEU A 107 4.26 -7.17 -10.03
N THR A 108 3.15 -6.91 -9.33
CA THR A 108 2.53 -5.57 -9.33
C THR A 108 3.48 -4.51 -8.79
N PHE A 109 4.27 -4.84 -7.76
CA PHE A 109 5.29 -3.94 -7.22
C PHE A 109 6.51 -3.81 -8.14
N ALA A 110 6.89 -4.85 -8.87
CA ALA A 110 7.91 -4.76 -9.91
C ALA A 110 7.50 -3.75 -11.01
N HIS A 111 6.27 -3.80 -11.49
CA HIS A 111 5.72 -2.82 -12.43
C HIS A 111 5.71 -1.40 -11.86
N LEU A 112 5.32 -1.23 -10.59
CA LEU A 112 5.33 0.06 -9.91
C LEU A 112 6.74 0.64 -9.82
N GLY A 113 7.73 -0.16 -9.42
CA GLY A 113 9.13 0.26 -9.32
C GLY A 113 9.78 0.55 -10.67
N ALA A 114 9.44 -0.24 -11.70
CA ALA A 114 9.93 -0.03 -13.07
C ALA A 114 9.29 1.19 -13.76
N GLY A 115 8.12 1.66 -13.28
CA GLY A 115 7.38 2.72 -13.96
C GLY A 115 6.99 2.33 -15.38
N THR A 116 6.55 1.08 -15.59
CA THR A 116 6.23 0.53 -16.93
C THR A 116 5.13 1.29 -17.67
N HIS A 117 4.31 2.03 -16.94
CA HIS A 117 3.26 2.92 -17.45
C HIS A 117 3.40 4.28 -16.80
N ALA A 118 3.01 5.34 -17.50
CA ALA A 118 3.13 6.72 -17.01
C ALA A 118 2.39 6.99 -15.69
N ASP A 119 1.25 6.37 -15.49
CA ASP A 119 0.46 6.44 -14.25
C ASP A 119 1.17 5.74 -13.07
N LEU A 120 1.83 4.59 -13.28
CA LEU A 120 2.63 3.91 -12.27
C LEU A 120 3.91 4.70 -11.94
N GLU A 121 4.55 5.30 -12.94
CA GLU A 121 5.69 6.20 -12.71
C GLU A 121 5.28 7.41 -11.87
N GLN A 122 4.14 8.03 -12.18
CA GLN A 122 3.60 9.14 -11.41
C GLN A 122 3.27 8.71 -9.96
N LEU A 123 2.64 7.54 -9.78
CA LEU A 123 2.34 6.99 -8.46
C LEU A 123 3.62 6.70 -7.66
N SER A 124 4.61 6.07 -8.27
CA SER A 124 5.92 5.79 -7.67
C SER A 124 6.58 7.08 -7.17
N ARG A 125 6.64 8.11 -8.02
CA ARG A 125 7.18 9.43 -7.67
C ARG A 125 6.40 10.09 -6.51
N ALA A 126 5.06 10.01 -6.51
CA ALA A 126 4.24 10.56 -5.45
C ALA A 126 4.48 9.84 -4.11
N MET A 127 4.58 8.51 -4.10
CA MET A 127 4.88 7.73 -2.90
C MET A 127 6.25 8.10 -2.31
N LEU A 128 7.26 8.26 -3.15
CA LEU A 128 8.62 8.61 -2.72
C LEU A 128 8.75 10.07 -2.28
N ALA A 129 7.97 10.98 -2.88
CA ALA A 129 7.95 12.39 -2.47
C ALA A 129 7.19 12.61 -1.14
N HIS A 130 6.21 11.76 -0.84
CA HIS A 130 5.32 11.89 0.32
C HIS A 130 5.17 10.57 1.07
N PRO A 131 6.26 9.97 1.57
CA PRO A 131 6.21 8.67 2.25
C PRO A 131 5.40 8.70 3.54
N ASP A 132 5.29 9.85 4.20
CA ASP A 132 4.43 10.09 5.36
C ASP A 132 2.93 9.95 5.03
N LEU A 133 2.51 10.26 3.81
CA LEU A 133 1.14 10.04 3.36
C LEU A 133 0.86 8.57 2.99
N VAL A 134 1.89 7.78 2.72
CA VAL A 134 1.75 6.34 2.41
C VAL A 134 1.44 5.53 3.66
N ALA A 135 2.11 5.80 4.79
CA ALA A 135 1.97 5.00 6.00
C ALA A 135 1.79 5.81 7.29
N GLY A 136 2.29 7.02 7.35
CA GLY A 136 2.31 7.88 8.52
C GLY A 136 3.70 8.04 9.11
N GLU A 137 3.89 9.14 9.82
CA GLU A 137 5.16 9.48 10.45
C GLU A 137 5.62 8.39 11.41
N GLY A 138 6.89 8.02 11.33
CA GLY A 138 7.49 7.01 12.20
C GLY A 138 7.12 5.55 11.86
N ARG A 139 6.34 5.31 10.82
CA ARG A 139 5.96 3.96 10.38
C ARG A 139 7.06 3.36 9.49
N PHE A 140 7.13 2.03 9.47
CA PHE A 140 8.17 1.30 8.74
C PHE A 140 8.29 1.72 7.26
N ASP A 141 7.18 1.78 6.52
CA ASP A 141 7.20 2.16 5.11
C ASP A 141 7.74 3.58 4.90
N THR A 142 7.33 4.52 5.76
CA THR A 142 7.79 5.92 5.70
C THR A 142 9.29 6.01 5.90
N GLU A 143 9.79 5.36 6.95
CA GLU A 143 11.22 5.42 7.28
C GLU A 143 12.08 4.66 6.28
N LEU A 144 11.58 3.51 5.79
CA LEU A 144 12.28 2.74 4.76
C LEU A 144 12.40 3.54 3.45
N MET A 145 11.32 4.18 2.98
CA MET A 145 11.38 5.00 1.76
C MET A 145 12.33 6.21 1.92
N ARG A 146 12.37 6.82 3.10
CA ARG A 146 13.32 7.90 3.42
C ARG A 146 14.77 7.40 3.43
N SER A 147 15.05 6.31 4.14
CA SER A 147 16.39 5.70 4.22
C SER A 147 16.85 5.12 2.87
N GLY A 148 15.92 4.77 2.00
CA GLY A 148 16.19 4.29 0.64
C GLY A 148 16.48 5.42 -0.36
N HIS A 149 16.47 6.69 0.06
CA HIS A 149 16.83 7.87 -0.77
C HIS A 149 16.17 7.88 -2.15
N GLY A 150 14.88 7.55 -2.22
CA GLY A 150 14.13 7.52 -3.47
C GLY A 150 14.39 6.31 -4.36
N GLN A 151 15.07 5.29 -3.86
CA GLN A 151 15.41 4.08 -4.62
C GLN A 151 14.54 2.87 -4.28
N VAL A 152 13.84 2.89 -3.15
CA VAL A 152 13.02 1.77 -2.68
C VAL A 152 11.62 2.25 -2.37
N ILE A 153 10.62 1.57 -2.92
CA ILE A 153 9.20 1.76 -2.60
C ILE A 153 8.79 0.68 -1.59
N SER A 154 8.02 1.07 -0.60
CA SER A 154 7.53 0.19 0.45
C SER A 154 6.05 0.42 0.74
N LYS A 155 5.30 -0.66 0.88
CA LYS A 155 3.91 -0.61 1.33
C LYS A 155 3.54 -1.85 2.15
N GLY A 156 3.22 -1.62 3.40
CA GLY A 156 2.63 -2.62 4.28
C GLY A 156 1.12 -2.78 4.04
N GLY A 157 0.64 -3.99 4.21
CA GLY A 157 -0.78 -4.33 4.25
C GLY A 157 -1.19 -4.88 5.61
N ALA A 158 -2.49 -5.11 5.80
CA ALA A 158 -3.03 -5.88 6.91
C ALA A 158 -2.54 -7.33 6.84
N GLU A 159 -2.81 -8.12 7.90
CA GLU A 159 -2.51 -9.56 7.94
C GLU A 159 -1.03 -9.91 7.63
N GLY A 160 -0.10 -9.07 8.09
CA GLY A 160 1.34 -9.34 7.95
C GLY A 160 1.89 -9.24 6.54
N ILE A 161 1.26 -8.48 5.65
CA ILE A 161 1.74 -8.24 4.29
C ILE A 161 2.74 -7.09 4.26
N GLN A 162 3.82 -7.27 3.47
CA GLN A 162 4.78 -6.23 3.11
C GLN A 162 5.20 -6.41 1.66
N CYS A 163 5.08 -5.35 0.87
CA CYS A 163 5.58 -5.32 -0.50
C CYS A 163 6.64 -4.24 -0.66
N LEU A 164 7.65 -4.55 -1.47
CA LEU A 164 8.79 -3.70 -1.76
C LEU A 164 9.07 -3.69 -3.25
N SER A 165 9.65 -2.61 -3.77
CA SER A 165 10.24 -2.61 -5.10
C SER A 165 11.45 -1.68 -5.19
N ARG A 166 12.37 -2.01 -6.10
CA ARG A 166 13.50 -1.15 -6.47
C ARG A 166 13.13 -0.29 -7.66
N VAL A 167 13.36 1.01 -7.54
CA VAL A 167 13.08 1.95 -8.63
C VAL A 167 14.01 1.69 -9.82
N GLY A 168 13.43 1.57 -10.99
CA GLY A 168 14.15 1.38 -12.26
C GLY A 168 14.61 -0.06 -12.57
N GLU A 169 14.49 -1.00 -11.62
CA GLU A 169 15.03 -2.35 -11.82
C GLU A 169 13.97 -3.40 -12.26
N GLY A 170 12.69 -3.06 -12.20
CA GLY A 170 11.63 -4.04 -12.52
C GLY A 170 11.58 -5.23 -11.57
N MET A 171 12.08 -5.07 -10.35
CA MET A 171 12.09 -6.08 -9.31
C MET A 171 11.15 -5.72 -8.18
N GLY A 172 10.31 -6.68 -7.78
CA GLY A 172 9.38 -6.55 -6.65
C GLY A 172 9.49 -7.72 -5.68
N VAL A 173 9.21 -7.45 -4.43
CA VAL A 173 9.21 -8.41 -3.33
C VAL A 173 7.84 -8.36 -2.65
N ALA A 174 7.29 -9.52 -2.32
CA ALA A 174 6.11 -9.63 -1.48
C ALA A 174 6.35 -10.61 -0.32
N ILE A 175 5.96 -10.21 0.87
CA ILE A 175 6.10 -10.96 2.12
C ILE A 175 4.70 -11.15 2.70
N LYS A 176 4.38 -12.37 3.12
CA LYS A 176 3.17 -12.70 3.89
C LYS A 176 3.58 -13.47 5.14
N VAL A 177 3.19 -12.97 6.29
CA VAL A 177 3.33 -13.68 7.57
C VAL A 177 2.08 -14.52 7.76
N GLU A 178 2.23 -15.84 7.94
CA GLU A 178 1.10 -16.80 7.95
C GLU A 178 0.05 -16.50 9.02
N ASP A 179 0.49 -16.16 10.23
CA ASP A 179 -0.41 -15.82 11.33
C ASP A 179 -0.95 -14.38 11.28
N GLY A 180 -0.66 -13.64 10.24
CA GLY A 180 -1.09 -12.25 10.06
C GLY A 180 -0.37 -11.22 10.92
N ALA A 181 0.44 -11.64 11.90
CA ALA A 181 1.12 -10.75 12.82
C ALA A 181 2.28 -9.99 12.17
N SER A 182 2.42 -8.71 12.45
CA SER A 182 3.45 -7.86 11.83
C SER A 182 4.87 -8.06 12.40
N ARG A 183 5.02 -8.83 13.48
CA ARG A 183 6.31 -8.96 14.21
C ARG A 183 7.48 -9.48 13.36
N ALA A 184 7.21 -10.38 12.41
CA ALA A 184 8.25 -10.96 11.57
C ALA A 184 8.45 -10.25 10.23
N LYS A 185 7.44 -9.52 9.72
CA LYS A 185 7.50 -8.95 8.37
C LYS A 185 8.63 -7.94 8.19
N HIS A 186 8.92 -7.12 9.20
CA HIS A 186 10.00 -6.13 9.12
C HIS A 186 11.39 -6.81 9.15
N ALA A 187 11.56 -7.86 9.96
CA ALA A 187 12.81 -8.63 10.00
C ALA A 187 13.10 -9.26 8.63
N VAL A 188 12.10 -9.92 8.03
CA VAL A 188 12.24 -10.51 6.69
C VAL A 188 12.50 -9.43 5.65
N ALA A 189 11.79 -8.30 5.71
CA ALA A 189 11.99 -7.18 4.78
C ALA A 189 13.43 -6.65 4.84
N LEU A 190 13.96 -6.35 6.04
CA LEU A 190 15.33 -5.86 6.19
C LEU A 190 16.38 -6.89 5.76
N HIS A 191 16.15 -8.19 6.07
CA HIS A 191 17.03 -9.25 5.58
C HIS A 191 17.09 -9.32 4.05
N LEU A 192 15.93 -9.24 3.38
CA LEU A 192 15.87 -9.24 1.91
C LEU A 192 16.50 -7.98 1.31
N LEU A 193 16.24 -6.80 1.89
CA LEU A 193 16.86 -5.54 1.47
C LEU A 193 18.41 -5.59 1.57
N GLN A 194 18.93 -6.25 2.60
CA GLN A 194 20.37 -6.50 2.76
C GLN A 194 20.88 -7.46 1.68
N LYS A 195 20.20 -8.59 1.46
CA LYS A 195 20.60 -9.61 0.48
C LYS A 195 20.57 -9.09 -0.96
N LEU A 196 19.61 -8.21 -1.25
CA LEU A 196 19.44 -7.58 -2.57
C LEU A 196 20.31 -6.33 -2.75
N GLU A 197 21.04 -5.91 -1.71
CA GLU A 197 21.85 -4.68 -1.71
C GLU A 197 21.04 -3.42 -2.07
N TRP A 198 19.77 -3.37 -1.66
CA TRP A 198 18.88 -2.25 -1.96
C TRP A 198 19.06 -1.05 -1.02
N LEU A 199 19.69 -1.27 0.12
CA LEU A 199 20.02 -0.24 1.11
C LEU A 199 21.50 -0.29 1.51
N THR A 200 22.01 0.85 1.96
CA THR A 200 23.35 0.91 2.54
C THR A 200 23.39 0.20 3.90
N PRO A 201 24.55 -0.32 4.34
CA PRO A 201 24.69 -0.91 5.68
C PRO A 201 24.25 0.05 6.80
N MET A 202 24.52 1.34 6.67
CA MET A 202 24.12 2.36 7.64
C MET A 202 22.60 2.51 7.72
N SER A 203 21.91 2.60 6.56
CA SER A 203 20.45 2.67 6.51
C SER A 203 19.79 1.41 7.09
N LEU A 204 20.38 0.23 6.84
CA LEU A 204 19.91 -1.03 7.41
C LEU A 204 20.04 -1.04 8.93
N GLU A 205 21.18 -0.61 9.48
CA GLU A 205 21.41 -0.55 10.92
C GLU A 205 20.44 0.41 11.62
N GLU A 206 20.20 1.58 11.06
CA GLU A 206 19.22 2.55 11.60
C GLU A 206 17.81 1.95 11.65
N LEU A 207 17.36 1.28 10.58
CA LEU A 207 16.05 0.64 10.52
C LEU A 207 15.95 -0.56 11.46
N ASP A 208 17.03 -1.36 11.58
CA ASP A 208 17.09 -2.48 12.52
C ASP A 208 16.93 -2.01 13.95
N GLN A 209 17.70 -1.00 14.36
CA GLN A 209 17.62 -0.41 15.70
C GLN A 209 16.22 0.14 16.02
N ARG A 210 15.50 0.62 15.02
CA ARG A 210 14.18 1.25 15.19
C ARG A 210 13.04 0.24 15.19
N PHE A 211 13.11 -0.78 14.34
CA PHE A 211 11.97 -1.68 14.08
C PHE A 211 12.17 -3.12 14.54
N LEU A 212 13.42 -3.56 14.80
CA LEU A 212 13.74 -4.92 15.20
C LEU A 212 14.24 -5.04 16.65
N ARG A 213 13.85 -4.14 17.55
CA ARG A 213 14.14 -4.33 18.99
C ARG A 213 13.22 -5.40 19.55
N PRO A 214 13.58 -6.69 19.48
CA PRO A 214 12.80 -7.74 20.11
C PRO A 214 12.84 -7.55 21.64
N ALA A 215 11.80 -8.00 22.31
CA ALA A 215 11.88 -8.14 23.76
C ALA A 215 13.10 -9.04 24.10
N PRO A 216 13.80 -8.86 25.23
CA PRO A 216 15.06 -9.55 25.54
C PRO A 216 15.00 -11.08 25.44
N HIS A 217 13.81 -11.67 25.54
CA HIS A 217 13.56 -13.10 25.43
C HIS A 217 13.17 -13.58 24.02
N LEU A 218 13.06 -12.66 23.04
CA LEU A 218 12.73 -13.01 21.66
C LEU A 218 13.99 -13.00 20.80
N ARG A 219 14.19 -14.06 20.06
CA ARG A 219 15.20 -14.16 19.01
C ARG A 219 14.51 -14.20 17.65
N LEU A 220 14.95 -13.35 16.74
CA LEU A 220 14.54 -13.37 15.34
C LEU A 220 15.65 -14.08 14.54
N GLU A 221 15.26 -15.05 13.76
CA GLU A 221 16.17 -15.74 12.85
C GLU A 221 15.49 -15.89 11.49
N VAL A 222 16.19 -15.51 10.43
CA VAL A 222 15.74 -15.70 9.05
C VAL A 222 16.46 -16.88 8.47
N LEU A 223 15.72 -17.93 8.15
CA LEU A 223 16.24 -19.17 7.56
C LEU A 223 15.75 -19.26 6.11
N GLY A 224 16.59 -19.81 5.24
CA GLY A 224 16.29 -20.05 3.84
C GLY A 224 17.21 -19.31 2.89
N GLU A 225 17.13 -19.66 1.62
CA GLU A 225 17.89 -19.07 0.53
C GLU A 225 16.96 -18.45 -0.49
N MET A 226 17.34 -17.31 -1.06
CA MET A 226 16.70 -16.79 -2.27
C MET A 226 17.14 -17.66 -3.45
N ARG A 227 16.17 -18.18 -4.20
CA ARG A 227 16.40 -18.95 -5.41
C ARG A 227 16.02 -18.16 -6.64
#